data_41c0a3b0340771f4b6f868098f8b8e02
#
_entry.id   41c0a3b0340771f4b6f868098f8b8e02
#
_cell.length_a   1.000
_cell.length_b   1.000
_cell.length_c   1.000
_cell.angle_alpha   90.00
_cell.angle_beta   90.00
_cell.angle_gamma   90.00
#
_symmetry.space_group_name_H-M   'P 1'
#
loop_
_entity.id
_entity.type
_entity.pdbx_description
1 polymer ?
#
loop_
_entity_poly.entity_id
_entity_poly.type
_entity_poly.pdbx_seq_one_letter_code
_entity_poly.pdbx_strand_id
1 'polypeptide(L)'
;WLLDISFKKGDVIYIQKKNNNYIINQEPKVNGAIIVLDPYTGDVLALSGGYSFKKSEFNRVTQAKRQPGSAFKPIVYLAALNEGYSPATLILDAPYVVDQGPGLPKWKPSNYTDEFYGLTTMRTGIEKSRNLMTVRLANRIGMNKILSMANNFDINEGLDENLSMSLGSGVVTLIELTKAYAIIANGGKKIEPKLITSIYSKDGNKIYDTRL
;
A
#
# COMPACT_ATOMS: atom_id res chain seq x y z
N TRP A 1 27.58 0.52 7.02
CA TRP A 1 27.59 -0.07 5.67
C TRP A 1 28.58 0.65 4.73
N LEU A 2 28.98 1.86 5.04
CA LEU A 2 30.04 2.60 4.32
C LEU A 2 31.47 2.12 4.70
N LEU A 3 31.63 1.42 5.80
CA LEU A 3 32.93 0.97 6.31
C LEU A 3 33.47 -0.29 5.60
N ASP A 4 32.63 -0.99 4.82
CA ASP A 4 33.00 -2.23 4.12
C ASP A 4 33.32 -2.04 2.62
N ILE A 5 33.39 -0.78 2.13
CA ILE A 5 33.72 -0.52 0.73
C ILE A 5 35.24 -0.35 0.60
N SER A 6 35.93 -1.41 0.19
CA SER A 6 37.32 -1.34 -0.22
C SER A 6 37.42 -0.97 -1.70
N PHE A 7 37.93 0.22 -2.00
CA PHE A 7 38.25 0.63 -3.38
C PHE A 7 39.62 0.09 -3.77
N LYS A 8 39.73 -0.32 -5.02
CA LYS A 8 40.99 -0.72 -5.65
C LYS A 8 41.45 0.36 -6.63
N LYS A 9 42.74 0.45 -6.84
CA LYS A 9 43.31 1.33 -7.87
C LYS A 9 42.76 0.93 -9.25
N GLY A 10 42.05 1.90 -9.91
CA GLY A 10 41.40 1.67 -11.19
C GLY A 10 39.85 1.65 -11.10
N ASP A 11 39.29 1.61 -9.90
CA ASP A 11 37.82 1.70 -9.73
C ASP A 11 37.33 3.10 -10.11
N VAL A 12 36.21 3.15 -10.85
CA VAL A 12 35.49 4.38 -11.17
C VAL A 12 34.38 4.56 -10.13
N ILE A 13 34.44 5.66 -9.40
CA ILE A 13 33.48 5.98 -8.34
C ILE A 13 32.80 7.32 -8.61
N TYR A 14 31.53 7.44 -8.23
CA TYR A 14 30.85 8.73 -8.24
C TYR A 14 31.17 9.49 -6.97
N ILE A 15 31.58 10.75 -7.12
CA ILE A 15 31.83 11.66 -6.00
C ILE A 15 30.96 12.91 -6.13
N GLN A 16 30.54 13.46 -5.00
CA GLN A 16 29.87 14.74 -4.91
C GLN A 16 30.67 15.68 -4.03
N LYS A 17 30.90 16.91 -4.52
CA LYS A 17 31.49 17.96 -3.70
C LYS A 17 30.42 18.53 -2.79
N LYS A 18 30.67 18.46 -1.47
CA LYS A 18 29.80 19.04 -0.45
C LYS A 18 30.66 19.93 0.43
N ASN A 19 30.43 21.24 0.36
CA ASN A 19 31.33 22.27 0.95
C ASN A 19 32.77 22.06 0.42
N ASN A 20 33.76 21.95 1.29
CA ASN A 20 35.16 21.72 0.92
C ASN A 20 35.58 20.22 0.86
N ASN A 21 34.64 19.29 1.08
CA ASN A 21 34.91 17.87 1.11
C ASN A 21 34.28 17.15 -0.08
N TYR A 22 34.89 16.03 -0.48
CA TYR A 22 34.29 15.11 -1.44
C TYR A 22 33.68 13.93 -0.68
N ILE A 23 32.44 13.59 -1.00
CA ILE A 23 31.74 12.42 -0.49
C ILE A 23 31.48 11.44 -1.62
N ILE A 24 31.53 10.17 -1.30
CA ILE A 24 31.15 9.11 -2.25
C ILE A 24 29.65 9.16 -2.45
N ASN A 25 29.25 9.27 -3.70
CA ASN A 25 27.84 9.31 -4.09
C ASN A 25 27.55 8.13 -5.01
N GLN A 26 27.23 6.97 -4.41
CA GLN A 26 26.85 5.80 -5.21
C GLN A 26 25.38 5.87 -5.62
N GLU A 27 25.12 5.42 -6.84
CA GLU A 27 23.76 5.19 -7.29
C GLU A 27 23.15 4.02 -6.54
N PRO A 28 21.94 4.21 -5.97
CA PRO A 28 21.27 3.11 -5.28
C PRO A 28 20.90 2.00 -6.27
N LYS A 29 21.20 0.75 -5.93
CA LYS A 29 20.76 -0.42 -6.70
C LYS A 29 19.26 -0.66 -6.59
N VAL A 30 18.65 -0.20 -5.50
CA VAL A 30 17.21 -0.25 -5.26
C VAL A 30 16.60 1.13 -5.49
N ASN A 31 15.35 1.16 -5.92
CA ASN A 31 14.62 2.39 -6.16
C ASN A 31 13.32 2.36 -5.34
N GLY A 32 12.85 3.53 -4.93
CA GLY A 32 11.65 3.68 -4.13
C GLY A 32 10.82 4.87 -4.60
N ALA A 33 9.66 5.03 -3.99
CA ALA A 33 8.78 6.16 -4.23
C ALA A 33 8.13 6.61 -2.93
N ILE A 34 7.70 7.85 -2.89
CA ILE A 34 6.94 8.43 -1.78
C ILE A 34 5.87 9.36 -2.33
N ILE A 35 4.73 9.39 -1.66
CA ILE A 35 3.68 10.38 -1.86
C ILE A 35 3.18 10.85 -0.50
N VAL A 36 2.90 12.13 -0.37
CA VAL A 36 2.25 12.75 0.79
C VAL A 36 0.99 13.44 0.29
N LEU A 37 -0.15 13.09 0.87
CA LEU A 37 -1.46 13.56 0.47
C LEU A 37 -2.16 14.23 1.65
N ASP A 38 -2.77 15.37 1.44
CA ASP A 38 -3.71 15.95 2.40
C ASP A 38 -5.01 15.13 2.36
N PRO A 39 -5.41 14.48 3.47
CA PRO A 39 -6.58 13.60 3.45
C PRO A 39 -7.91 14.34 3.34
N TYR A 40 -7.96 15.65 3.57
CA TYR A 40 -9.18 16.43 3.53
C TYR A 40 -9.40 17.12 2.17
N THR A 41 -8.33 17.60 1.55
CA THR A 41 -8.41 18.33 0.28
C THR A 41 -8.07 17.47 -0.93
N GLY A 42 -7.30 16.40 -0.74
CA GLY A 42 -6.73 15.59 -1.82
C GLY A 42 -5.47 16.21 -2.45
N ASP A 43 -4.98 17.32 -1.92
CA ASP A 43 -3.79 17.97 -2.48
C ASP A 43 -2.55 17.09 -2.25
N VAL A 44 -1.79 16.85 -3.32
CA VAL A 44 -0.51 16.15 -3.24
C VAL A 44 0.55 17.15 -2.75
N LEU A 45 0.96 16.99 -1.49
CA LEU A 45 1.90 17.87 -0.83
C LEU A 45 3.35 17.57 -1.22
N ALA A 46 3.67 16.31 -1.50
CA ALA A 46 4.96 15.86 -2.00
C ALA A 46 4.83 14.56 -2.77
N LEU A 47 5.63 14.41 -3.82
CA LEU A 47 5.70 13.19 -4.62
C LEU A 47 7.12 13.00 -5.17
N SER A 48 7.66 11.79 -5.02
CA SER A 48 8.85 11.36 -5.73
C SER A 48 8.63 9.95 -6.25
N GLY A 49 8.67 9.78 -7.57
CA GLY A 49 8.45 8.50 -8.24
C GLY A 49 9.71 7.64 -8.38
N GLY A 50 10.87 8.14 -7.93
CA GLY A 50 12.14 7.43 -8.02
C GLY A 50 13.33 8.31 -7.68
N TYR A 51 14.52 7.72 -7.72
CA TYR A 51 15.78 8.38 -7.38
C TYR A 51 16.13 9.55 -8.33
N SER A 52 15.93 9.37 -9.64
CA SER A 52 16.28 10.38 -10.63
C SER A 52 15.44 10.23 -11.90
N PHE A 53 14.69 11.28 -12.25
CA PHE A 53 13.92 11.34 -13.49
C PHE A 53 14.79 11.17 -14.75
N LYS A 54 15.98 11.79 -14.76
CA LYS A 54 16.92 11.69 -15.91
C LYS A 54 17.38 10.26 -16.19
N LYS A 55 17.37 9.37 -15.19
CA LYS A 55 17.78 7.97 -15.33
C LYS A 55 16.60 7.04 -15.60
N SER A 56 15.43 7.38 -15.10
CA SER A 56 14.21 6.64 -15.30
C SER A 56 13.00 7.56 -15.14
N GLU A 57 12.25 7.73 -16.23
CA GLU A 57 11.00 8.50 -16.24
C GLU A 57 9.84 7.71 -15.62
N PHE A 58 10.07 6.42 -15.31
CA PHE A 58 9.06 5.55 -14.70
C PHE A 58 8.70 6.03 -13.28
N ASN A 59 7.50 6.60 -13.14
CA ASN A 59 6.97 7.09 -11.87
C ASN A 59 6.35 5.94 -11.06
N ARG A 60 7.04 5.51 -10.03
CA ARG A 60 6.60 4.38 -9.18
C ARG A 60 5.40 4.69 -8.31
N VAL A 61 5.04 5.96 -8.13
CA VAL A 61 3.82 6.34 -7.41
C VAL A 61 2.58 5.99 -8.21
N THR A 62 2.61 6.26 -9.52
CA THR A 62 1.43 6.16 -10.40
C THR A 62 1.45 4.96 -11.33
N GLN A 63 2.62 4.38 -11.60
CA GLN A 63 2.78 3.34 -12.63
C GLN A 63 3.17 1.98 -12.07
N ALA A 64 3.88 1.92 -10.92
CA ALA A 64 4.29 0.65 -10.34
C ALA A 64 3.12 0.00 -9.59
N LYS A 65 2.61 -1.11 -10.13
CA LYS A 65 1.67 -1.98 -9.42
C LYS A 65 2.44 -2.96 -8.55
N ARG A 66 2.16 -2.95 -7.24
CA ARG A 66 2.82 -3.78 -6.23
C ARG A 66 1.82 -4.38 -5.27
N GLN A 67 2.14 -5.55 -4.73
CA GLN A 67 1.33 -6.19 -3.70
C GLN A 67 1.32 -5.31 -2.42
N PRO A 68 0.16 -4.86 -1.96
CA PRO A 68 0.06 -4.06 -0.73
C PRO A 68 0.34 -4.89 0.52
N GLY A 69 0.26 -6.21 0.44
CA GLY A 69 0.41 -7.09 1.59
C GLY A 69 -0.56 -6.71 2.70
N SER A 70 -0.11 -6.71 3.94
CA SER A 70 -0.95 -6.41 5.12
C SER A 70 -1.56 -5.00 5.11
N ALA A 71 -1.10 -4.09 4.27
CA ALA A 71 -1.74 -2.78 4.10
C ALA A 71 -3.14 -2.88 3.45
N PHE A 72 -3.51 -4.02 2.87
CA PHE A 72 -4.85 -4.27 2.37
C PHE A 72 -5.84 -4.70 3.47
N LYS A 73 -5.37 -5.21 4.61
CA LYS A 73 -6.24 -5.73 5.68
C LYS A 73 -7.31 -4.74 6.19
N PRO A 74 -7.08 -3.44 6.32
CA PRO A 74 -8.14 -2.51 6.70
C PRO A 74 -9.39 -2.61 5.84
N ILE A 75 -9.25 -2.86 4.53
CA ILE A 75 -10.39 -3.06 3.61
C ILE A 75 -11.20 -4.31 3.99
N VAL A 76 -10.52 -5.41 4.33
CA VAL A 76 -11.17 -6.65 4.78
C VAL A 76 -11.94 -6.42 6.08
N TYR A 77 -11.34 -5.70 7.03
CA TYR A 77 -11.97 -5.42 8.32
C TYR A 77 -13.13 -4.42 8.20
N LEU A 78 -13.03 -3.43 7.30
CA LEU A 78 -14.14 -2.54 6.98
C LEU A 78 -15.32 -3.29 6.34
N ALA A 79 -15.04 -4.22 5.42
CA ALA A 79 -16.07 -5.09 4.85
C ALA A 79 -16.78 -5.90 5.95
N ALA A 80 -16.02 -6.43 6.92
CA ALA A 80 -16.61 -7.17 8.04
C ALA A 80 -17.49 -6.28 8.93
N LEU A 81 -17.04 -5.06 9.26
CA LEU A 81 -17.84 -4.10 10.02
C LEU A 81 -19.17 -3.79 9.30
N ASN A 82 -19.12 -3.63 7.97
CA ASN A 82 -20.31 -3.40 7.14
C ASN A 82 -21.29 -4.60 7.15
N GLU A 83 -20.78 -5.81 7.39
CA GLU A 83 -21.56 -7.05 7.53
C GLU A 83 -22.03 -7.29 8.97
N GLY A 84 -21.97 -6.31 9.86
CA GLY A 84 -22.48 -6.37 11.22
C GLY A 84 -21.50 -6.96 12.23
N TYR A 85 -20.26 -7.22 11.86
CA TYR A 85 -19.23 -7.58 12.85
C TYR A 85 -18.87 -6.35 13.70
N SER A 86 -18.33 -6.60 14.89
CA SER A 86 -17.85 -5.52 15.76
C SER A 86 -16.37 -5.71 16.11
N PRO A 87 -15.68 -4.67 16.57
CA PRO A 87 -14.31 -4.78 17.04
C PRO A 87 -14.13 -5.84 18.17
N ALA A 88 -15.18 -6.14 18.91
CA ALA A 88 -15.20 -7.15 19.97
C ALA A 88 -15.51 -8.58 19.48
N THR A 89 -15.91 -8.74 18.22
CA THR A 89 -16.20 -10.08 17.65
C THR A 89 -14.98 -10.98 17.76
N LEU A 90 -15.19 -12.19 18.30
CA LEU A 90 -14.13 -13.18 18.48
C LEU A 90 -13.89 -13.94 17.16
N ILE A 91 -12.64 -13.95 16.72
CA ILE A 91 -12.14 -14.70 15.57
C ILE A 91 -11.06 -15.65 16.06
N LEU A 92 -11.09 -16.89 15.58
CA LEU A 92 -10.12 -17.91 15.96
C LEU A 92 -8.81 -17.72 15.22
N ASP A 93 -7.72 -17.53 15.96
CA ASP A 93 -6.34 -17.54 15.46
C ASP A 93 -5.75 -18.94 15.69
N ALA A 94 -5.90 -19.80 14.70
CA ALA A 94 -5.46 -21.20 14.72
C ALA A 94 -5.13 -21.66 13.30
N PRO A 95 -4.46 -22.80 13.11
CA PRO A 95 -4.16 -23.34 11.80
C PRO A 95 -5.36 -23.34 10.86
N TYR A 96 -5.12 -22.97 9.62
CA TYR A 96 -6.16 -22.89 8.58
C TYR A 96 -5.66 -23.52 7.29
N VAL A 97 -6.50 -24.34 6.69
CA VAL A 97 -6.18 -25.02 5.43
C VAL A 97 -7.30 -24.73 4.44
N VAL A 98 -6.94 -24.20 3.30
CA VAL A 98 -7.88 -23.92 2.21
C VAL A 98 -7.68 -24.93 1.10
N ASP A 99 -8.74 -25.61 0.71
CA ASP A 99 -8.76 -26.44 -0.49
C ASP A 99 -8.93 -25.51 -1.70
N GLN A 100 -7.99 -25.58 -2.64
CA GLN A 100 -7.99 -24.75 -3.85
C GLN A 100 -8.63 -25.44 -5.06
N GLY A 101 -9.14 -26.65 -4.86
CA GLY A 101 -9.76 -27.46 -5.89
C GLY A 101 -8.87 -28.58 -6.42
N PRO A 102 -9.42 -29.42 -7.33
CA PRO A 102 -8.74 -30.60 -7.85
C PRO A 102 -7.40 -30.27 -8.52
N GLY A 103 -6.35 -31.01 -8.15
CA GLY A 103 -5.02 -30.88 -8.75
C GLY A 103 -4.17 -29.72 -8.21
N LEU A 104 -4.72 -28.87 -7.33
CA LEU A 104 -3.97 -27.78 -6.70
C LEU A 104 -3.54 -28.16 -5.27
N PRO A 105 -2.35 -27.74 -4.82
CA PRO A 105 -1.92 -27.95 -3.45
C PRO A 105 -2.83 -27.18 -2.48
N LYS A 106 -3.08 -27.74 -1.32
CA LYS A 106 -3.83 -27.04 -0.26
C LYS A 106 -3.04 -25.82 0.21
N TRP A 107 -3.67 -24.65 0.23
CA TRP A 107 -3.06 -23.43 0.76
C TRP A 107 -3.12 -23.40 2.29
N LYS A 108 -1.97 -23.18 2.93
CA LYS A 108 -1.80 -23.15 4.38
C LYS A 108 -1.18 -21.81 4.78
N PRO A 109 -1.98 -20.74 4.94
CA PRO A 109 -1.46 -19.49 5.47
C PRO A 109 -0.93 -19.65 6.89
N SER A 110 0.07 -18.85 7.26
CA SER A 110 0.58 -18.74 8.63
C SER A 110 0.62 -17.29 9.09
N ASN A 111 0.70 -17.07 10.41
CA ASN A 111 1.06 -15.79 10.99
C ASN A 111 2.57 -15.54 10.77
N TYR A 112 2.99 -14.28 10.80
CA TYR A 112 4.40 -13.93 10.65
C TYR A 112 5.30 -14.53 11.73
N THR A 113 4.76 -14.74 12.94
CA THR A 113 5.44 -15.34 14.10
C THR A 113 5.39 -16.87 14.10
N ASP A 114 4.66 -17.49 13.17
CA ASP A 114 4.30 -18.93 13.16
C ASP A 114 3.60 -19.43 14.45
N GLU A 115 3.07 -18.51 15.26
CA GLU A 115 2.34 -18.79 16.50
C GLU A 115 0.82 -18.65 16.32
N PHE A 116 0.07 -19.30 17.21
CA PHE A 116 -1.40 -19.29 17.26
C PHE A 116 -1.86 -18.77 18.62
N TYR A 117 -2.89 -17.92 18.62
CA TYR A 117 -3.31 -17.19 19.82
C TYR A 117 -4.74 -17.50 20.25
N GLY A 118 -5.40 -18.47 19.59
CA GLY A 118 -6.75 -18.90 19.92
C GLY A 118 -7.83 -17.87 19.63
N LEU A 119 -8.92 -17.88 20.38
CA LEU A 119 -10.01 -16.92 20.24
C LEU A 119 -9.55 -15.53 20.67
N THR A 120 -9.55 -14.61 19.72
CA THR A 120 -9.03 -13.25 19.88
C THR A 120 -9.99 -12.25 19.24
N THR A 121 -10.10 -11.04 19.79
CA THR A 121 -10.99 -10.01 19.25
C THR A 121 -10.56 -9.55 17.87
N MET A 122 -11.52 -9.18 17.04
CA MET A 122 -11.27 -8.60 15.71
C MET A 122 -10.36 -7.37 15.79
N ARG A 123 -10.49 -6.53 16.83
CA ARG A 123 -9.59 -5.40 17.11
C ARG A 123 -8.13 -5.85 17.22
N THR A 124 -7.85 -6.81 18.07
CA THR A 124 -6.49 -7.36 18.25
C THR A 124 -5.97 -7.99 16.96
N GLY A 125 -6.86 -8.62 16.18
CA GLY A 125 -6.52 -9.22 14.87
C GLY A 125 -5.92 -8.20 13.91
N ILE A 126 -6.52 -7.01 13.77
CA ILE A 126 -5.99 -5.96 12.92
C ILE A 126 -4.79 -5.25 13.54
N GLU A 127 -4.81 -4.94 14.83
CA GLU A 127 -3.70 -4.30 15.54
C GLU A 127 -2.39 -5.10 15.45
N LYS A 128 -2.50 -6.42 15.56
CA LYS A 128 -1.37 -7.36 15.47
C LYS A 128 -1.15 -7.92 14.07
N SER A 129 -1.93 -7.45 13.09
CA SER A 129 -1.83 -7.90 11.70
C SER A 129 -1.89 -9.42 11.53
N ARG A 130 -2.80 -10.12 12.25
CA ARG A 130 -2.92 -11.58 12.26
C ARG A 130 -3.43 -12.10 10.91
N ASN A 131 -2.65 -12.92 10.24
CA ASN A 131 -3.00 -13.46 8.92
C ASN A 131 -4.15 -14.44 9.00
N LEU A 132 -4.10 -15.40 9.92
CA LEU A 132 -5.09 -16.46 10.03
C LEU A 132 -6.48 -15.94 10.40
N MET A 133 -6.54 -14.93 11.27
CA MET A 133 -7.79 -14.25 11.60
C MET A 133 -8.37 -13.53 10.38
N THR A 134 -7.51 -12.84 9.62
CA THR A 134 -7.92 -12.11 8.39
C THR A 134 -8.49 -13.06 7.34
N VAL A 135 -7.81 -14.18 7.07
CA VAL A 135 -8.29 -15.19 6.10
C VAL A 135 -9.61 -15.83 6.55
N ARG A 136 -9.74 -16.18 7.85
CA ARG A 136 -11.01 -16.70 8.37
C ARG A 136 -12.15 -15.70 8.26
N LEU A 137 -11.88 -14.44 8.55
CA LEU A 137 -12.84 -13.37 8.43
C LEU A 137 -13.27 -13.22 6.96
N ALA A 138 -12.31 -13.15 6.04
CA ALA A 138 -12.57 -13.07 4.61
C ALA A 138 -13.40 -14.25 4.08
N ASN A 139 -13.08 -15.47 4.51
CA ASN A 139 -13.85 -16.65 4.13
C ASN A 139 -15.30 -16.64 4.67
N ARG A 140 -15.53 -16.05 5.85
CA ARG A 140 -16.87 -15.95 6.45
C ARG A 140 -17.75 -14.91 5.76
N ILE A 141 -17.18 -13.74 5.41
CA ILE A 141 -17.95 -12.65 4.79
C ILE A 141 -18.05 -12.80 3.28
N GLY A 142 -17.14 -13.52 2.66
CA GLY A 142 -17.04 -13.71 1.21
C GLY A 142 -16.17 -12.66 0.53
N MET A 143 -15.37 -13.10 -0.46
CA MET A 143 -14.44 -12.23 -1.18
C MET A 143 -15.15 -11.16 -2.02
N ASN A 144 -16.33 -11.47 -2.57
CA ASN A 144 -17.14 -10.51 -3.32
C ASN A 144 -17.46 -9.22 -2.52
N LYS A 145 -17.73 -9.34 -1.22
CA LYS A 145 -17.99 -8.18 -0.36
C LYS A 145 -16.73 -7.38 -0.06
N ILE A 146 -15.59 -8.06 0.07
CA ILE A 146 -14.28 -7.42 0.24
C ILE A 146 -13.90 -6.66 -1.03
N LEU A 147 -14.10 -7.25 -2.21
CA LEU A 147 -13.85 -6.59 -3.49
C LEU A 147 -14.80 -5.39 -3.71
N SER A 148 -16.07 -5.54 -3.34
CA SER A 148 -17.01 -4.41 -3.34
C SER A 148 -16.55 -3.28 -2.41
N MET A 149 -16.05 -3.62 -1.22
CA MET A 149 -15.47 -2.62 -0.31
C MET A 149 -14.24 -1.95 -0.93
N ALA A 150 -13.30 -2.71 -1.52
CA ALA A 150 -12.13 -2.17 -2.20
C ALA A 150 -12.52 -1.19 -3.32
N ASN A 151 -13.56 -1.53 -4.09
CA ASN A 151 -14.11 -0.66 -5.13
C ASN A 151 -14.64 0.67 -4.56
N ASN A 152 -15.23 0.68 -3.36
CA ASN A 152 -15.65 1.91 -2.69
C ASN A 152 -14.47 2.83 -2.34
N PHE A 153 -13.27 2.29 -2.23
CA PHE A 153 -12.01 3.00 -2.03
C PHE A 153 -11.23 3.26 -3.33
N ASP A 154 -11.89 3.03 -4.48
CA ASP A 154 -11.35 3.18 -5.84
C ASP A 154 -10.12 2.27 -6.11
N ILE A 155 -10.06 1.12 -5.43
CA ILE A 155 -9.13 0.03 -5.75
C ILE A 155 -9.89 -1.00 -6.59
N ASN A 156 -9.84 -0.85 -7.92
CA ASN A 156 -10.72 -1.56 -8.85
C ASN A 156 -10.00 -2.61 -9.69
N GLU A 157 -8.67 -2.54 -9.80
CA GLU A 157 -7.87 -3.39 -10.67
C GLU A 157 -6.87 -4.23 -9.89
N GLY A 158 -6.46 -5.34 -10.47
CA GLY A 158 -5.41 -6.21 -9.93
C GLY A 158 -5.83 -7.01 -8.69
N LEU A 159 -7.14 -7.14 -8.44
CA LEU A 159 -7.70 -7.89 -7.32
C LEU A 159 -8.38 -9.17 -7.83
N ASP A 160 -7.99 -10.30 -7.27
CA ASP A 160 -8.58 -11.61 -7.56
C ASP A 160 -9.60 -12.02 -6.50
N GLU A 161 -10.58 -12.83 -6.90
CA GLU A 161 -11.63 -13.36 -6.00
C GLU A 161 -11.17 -14.58 -5.19
N ASN A 162 -9.88 -14.66 -4.84
CA ASN A 162 -9.33 -15.72 -4.03
C ASN A 162 -8.98 -15.25 -2.60
N LEU A 163 -8.95 -16.19 -1.64
CA LEU A 163 -8.73 -15.85 -0.22
C LEU A 163 -7.35 -15.25 0.06
N SER A 164 -6.34 -15.52 -0.78
CA SER A 164 -5.01 -14.91 -0.60
C SER A 164 -5.03 -13.41 -0.81
N MET A 165 -6.01 -12.91 -1.59
CA MET A 165 -6.24 -11.48 -1.77
C MET A 165 -6.53 -10.75 -0.45
N SER A 166 -7.15 -11.43 0.52
CA SER A 166 -7.37 -10.85 1.85
C SER A 166 -6.08 -10.48 2.59
N LEU A 167 -4.95 -11.07 2.20
CA LEU A 167 -3.61 -10.76 2.68
C LEU A 167 -2.84 -9.81 1.75
N GLY A 168 -3.50 -9.25 0.74
CA GLY A 168 -2.93 -8.30 -0.21
C GLY A 168 -2.01 -8.93 -1.25
N SER A 169 -2.37 -10.11 -1.79
CA SER A 169 -1.63 -10.76 -2.89
C SER A 169 -1.87 -10.13 -4.26
N GLY A 170 -2.92 -9.35 -4.43
CA GLY A 170 -3.16 -8.56 -5.63
C GLY A 170 -2.20 -7.38 -5.76
N VAL A 171 -2.36 -6.58 -6.80
CA VAL A 171 -1.46 -5.46 -7.08
C VAL A 171 -2.22 -4.14 -7.15
N VAL A 172 -1.64 -3.10 -6.54
CA VAL A 172 -2.16 -1.73 -6.53
C VAL A 172 -1.01 -0.74 -6.74
N THR A 173 -1.31 0.45 -7.18
CA THR A 173 -0.33 1.55 -7.20
C THR A 173 -0.23 2.22 -5.83
N LEU A 174 0.88 2.91 -5.58
CA LEU A 174 1.07 3.62 -4.31
C LEU A 174 0.04 4.74 -4.13
N ILE A 175 -0.33 5.43 -5.21
CA ILE A 175 -1.33 6.51 -5.14
C ILE A 175 -2.73 5.98 -4.81
N GLU A 176 -3.16 4.85 -5.39
CA GLU A 176 -4.44 4.21 -5.07
C GLU A 176 -4.50 3.81 -3.59
N LEU A 177 -3.45 3.15 -3.09
CA LEU A 177 -3.40 2.75 -1.69
C LEU A 177 -3.37 3.97 -0.75
N THR A 178 -2.60 5.02 -1.09
CA THR A 178 -2.55 6.25 -0.28
C THR A 178 -3.89 6.97 -0.27
N LYS A 179 -4.59 7.03 -1.41
CA LYS A 179 -5.97 7.55 -1.50
C LYS A 179 -6.92 6.78 -0.60
N ALA A 180 -6.88 5.45 -0.62
CA ALA A 180 -7.72 4.62 0.25
C ALA A 180 -7.49 4.92 1.75
N TYR A 181 -6.23 5.07 2.15
CA TYR A 181 -5.91 5.45 3.54
C TYR A 181 -6.32 6.88 3.88
N ALA A 182 -6.23 7.82 2.95
CA ALA A 182 -6.72 9.18 3.13
C ALA A 182 -8.25 9.22 3.34
N ILE A 183 -9.01 8.41 2.62
CA ILE A 183 -10.46 8.24 2.81
C ILE A 183 -10.76 7.70 4.22
N ILE A 184 -9.99 6.76 4.73
CA ILE A 184 -10.14 6.28 6.11
C ILE A 184 -9.83 7.41 7.11
N ALA A 185 -8.74 8.15 6.90
CA ALA A 185 -8.27 9.20 7.80
C ALA A 185 -9.23 10.39 7.88
N ASN A 186 -9.97 10.69 6.82
CA ASN A 186 -10.91 11.82 6.79
C ASN A 186 -12.35 11.46 7.19
N GLY A 187 -12.57 10.24 7.71
CA GLY A 187 -13.88 9.77 8.15
C GLY A 187 -14.76 9.22 7.01
N GLY A 188 -14.17 8.73 5.94
CA GLY A 188 -14.86 8.02 4.86
C GLY A 188 -15.29 8.90 3.67
N LYS A 189 -14.80 10.13 3.57
CA LYS A 189 -15.12 11.01 2.45
C LYS A 189 -14.20 10.74 1.27
N LYS A 190 -14.78 10.48 0.09
CA LYS A 190 -14.00 10.34 -1.15
C LYS A 190 -13.26 11.62 -1.48
N ILE A 191 -12.01 11.48 -1.86
CA ILE A 191 -11.14 12.56 -2.33
C ILE A 191 -10.45 12.12 -3.62
N GLU A 192 -10.06 13.10 -4.44
CA GLU A 192 -9.24 12.86 -5.62
C GLU A 192 -7.86 13.49 -5.43
N PRO A 193 -6.77 12.73 -5.64
CA PRO A 193 -5.40 13.29 -5.58
C PRO A 193 -5.20 14.40 -6.61
N LYS A 194 -4.80 15.58 -6.17
CA LYS A 194 -4.62 16.77 -7.00
C LYS A 194 -3.14 17.18 -7.02
N LEU A 195 -2.52 17.05 -8.18
CA LEU A 195 -1.14 17.53 -8.42
C LEU A 195 -1.12 19.00 -8.86
N ILE A 196 -2.20 19.45 -9.52
CA ILE A 196 -2.32 20.81 -10.05
C ILE A 196 -3.55 21.45 -9.40
N THR A 197 -3.35 22.49 -8.62
CA THR A 197 -4.42 23.21 -7.93
C THR A 197 -4.92 24.41 -8.72
N SER A 198 -4.08 25.02 -9.55
CA SER A 198 -4.47 26.13 -10.40
C SER A 198 -3.58 26.25 -11.63
N ILE A 199 -4.15 26.76 -12.74
CA ILE A 199 -3.43 27.06 -13.98
C ILE A 199 -3.73 28.50 -14.36
N TYR A 200 -2.70 29.24 -14.74
CA TYR A 200 -2.81 30.62 -15.18
C TYR A 200 -2.29 30.75 -16.63
N SER A 201 -2.92 31.63 -17.41
CA SER A 201 -2.42 32.03 -18.72
C SER A 201 -1.12 32.86 -18.58
N LYS A 202 -0.42 33.06 -19.68
CA LYS A 202 0.75 33.93 -19.74
C LYS A 202 0.45 35.37 -19.29
N ASP A 203 -0.78 35.82 -19.50
CA ASP A 203 -1.26 37.18 -19.17
C ASP A 203 -1.78 37.27 -17.73
N GLY A 204 -1.61 36.23 -16.93
CA GLY A 204 -2.01 36.19 -15.51
C GLY A 204 -3.49 35.83 -15.26
N ASN A 205 -4.27 35.55 -16.31
CA ASN A 205 -5.65 35.13 -16.15
C ASN A 205 -5.72 33.67 -15.65
N LYS A 206 -6.50 33.44 -14.61
CA LYS A 206 -6.72 32.10 -14.07
C LYS A 206 -7.58 31.28 -15.04
N ILE A 207 -7.04 30.14 -15.54
CA ILE A 207 -7.70 29.21 -16.46
C ILE A 207 -8.39 28.08 -15.71
N TYR A 208 -7.79 27.63 -14.59
CA TYR A 208 -8.28 26.50 -13.81
C TYR A 208 -7.99 26.70 -12.34
N ASP A 209 -8.93 26.29 -11.47
CA ASP A 209 -8.79 26.29 -10.01
C ASP A 209 -9.61 25.14 -9.42
N THR A 210 -9.02 24.29 -8.59
CA THR A 210 -9.72 23.19 -7.92
C THR A 210 -10.42 23.62 -6.63
N ARG A 211 -10.28 24.87 -6.21
CA ARG A 211 -10.85 25.43 -4.96
C ARG A 211 -12.17 26.18 -5.19
N LEU A 212 -12.72 26.08 -6.40
CA LEU A 212 -14.03 26.64 -6.76
C LEU A 212 -15.11 25.58 -6.66
#